data_392be2b195094c43d7fb61a33e6ead72
#
_entry.id   392be2b195094c43d7fb61a33e6ead72
#
_cell.length_a   1.000
_cell.length_b   1.000
_cell.length_c   1.000
_cell.angle_alpha   90.00
_cell.angle_beta   90.00
_cell.angle_gamma   90.00
#
_symmetry.space_group_name_H-M   'P 1'
#
loop_
_entity.id
_entity.type
_entity.pdbx_description
1 polymer ?
#
loop_
_entity_poly.entity_id
_entity_poly.type
_entity_poly.pdbx_seq_one_letter_code
_entity_poly.pdbx_strand_id
1 'polypeptide(L)'
;MYRGMQISKKRLASHWDICNIVPMKQTAKIKTVVRVQIGARMEKTLVKTLKALAEYLDLSLGDLLEGITLHALEGKPPFSKQTLGHIRKLRTIYVLELTARDSHRLVEEDHASN
;
A
#
# COMPACT_ATOMS: atom_id res chain seq x y z
N MET A 1 9.81 20.61 -9.01
CA MET A 1 9.92 19.74 -9.24
C MET A 1 9.96 19.27 -9.25
N TYR A 2 9.99 19.55 -8.89
CA TYR A 2 10.11 18.47 -8.96
C TYR A 2 10.33 18.35 -9.34
N ARG A 3 10.58 18.79 -9.17
CA ARG A 3 10.83 18.06 -9.65
C ARG A 3 11.08 17.61 -10.04
N GLY A 4 11.11 18.07 -9.98
CA GLY A 4 11.43 17.04 -10.39
C GLY A 4 11.38 16.62 -10.55
N MET A 5 11.51 16.82 -10.39
CA MET A 5 11.43 15.95 -10.41
C MET A 5 11.25 15.42 -10.91
N GLN A 6 11.34 15.42 -10.86
CA GLN A 6 11.12 14.58 -11.25
C GLN A 6 11.43 13.82 -11.40
N ILE A 7 11.84 13.63 -11.26
CA ILE A 7 12.04 12.68 -11.27
C ILE A 7 11.76 12.10 -10.84
N SER A 8 11.75 12.13 -10.54
CA SER A 8 11.50 11.36 -9.88
C SER A 8 10.59 10.74 -10.11
N LYS A 9 9.99 10.59 -10.55
CA LYS A 9 9.09 9.93 -10.67
C LYS A 9 9.35 8.92 -11.38
N LYS A 10 10.03 8.66 -11.92
CA LYS A 10 10.32 7.69 -12.47
C LYS A 10 10.74 6.76 -11.73
N ARG A 11 11.35 6.88 -10.97
CA ARG A 11 11.81 5.92 -10.27
C ARG A 11 10.88 5.50 -9.37
N LEU A 12 9.94 6.22 -9.17
CA LEU A 12 9.13 5.86 -8.22
C LEU A 12 8.41 4.76 -8.62
N ALA A 13 8.04 4.62 -9.69
CA ALA A 13 7.33 3.49 -10.07
C ALA A 13 8.17 2.31 -9.95
N SER A 14 9.42 2.47 -9.89
CA SER A 14 10.26 1.31 -9.85
C SER A 14 10.04 0.44 -8.66
N HIS A 15 9.60 1.00 -7.54
CA HIS A 15 9.35 0.12 -6.41
C HIS A 15 8.22 -0.82 -6.71
N TRP A 16 7.21 -0.31 -7.34
CA TRP A 16 6.07 -1.10 -7.65
C TRP A 16 6.39 -2.13 -8.69
N ASP A 17 7.17 -1.76 -9.67
CA ASP A 17 7.54 -2.67 -10.70
C ASP A 17 8.29 -3.82 -10.14
N ILE A 18 9.14 -3.56 -9.19
CA ILE A 18 9.89 -4.63 -8.60
C ILE A 18 9.01 -5.62 -7.92
N CYS A 19 7.95 -5.17 -7.35
CA CYS A 19 7.06 -6.09 -6.72
C CYS A 19 6.52 -7.05 -7.68
N ASN A 20 6.25 -6.59 -8.81
CA ASN A 20 5.67 -7.46 -9.70
C ASN A 20 6.45 -7.92 -10.70
N ILE A 21 7.21 -7.49 -10.94
CA ILE A 21 8.00 -7.94 -11.85
C ILE A 21 7.68 -7.86 -13.06
N VAL A 22 7.31 -7.91 -13.50
CA VAL A 22 6.98 -7.86 -14.34
C VAL A 22 6.79 -7.27 -15.06
N PRO A 23 6.68 -7.32 -15.42
CA PRO A 23 6.57 -6.86 -16.09
C PRO A 23 6.29 -6.00 -16.63
N MET A 24 6.31 -5.75 -16.57
CA MET A 24 6.01 -4.99 -16.87
C MET A 24 6.21 -4.52 -17.78
N LYS A 25 6.54 -4.64 -18.33
CA LYS A 25 6.78 -4.26 -19.10
C LYS A 25 6.11 -4.10 -19.82
N GLN A 26 5.73 -4.35 -19.98
CA GLN A 26 5.12 -4.25 -20.53
C GLN A 26 4.29 -3.67 -20.52
N THR A 27 4.19 -3.54 -20.52
CA THR A 27 3.40 -3.10 -20.51
C THR A 27 2.84 -2.20 -20.37
N ALA A 28 2.80 -2.05 -20.03
CA ALA A 28 2.52 -0.93 -19.57
C ALA A 28 1.44 -0.28 -20.21
N LYS A 29 0.39 -0.89 -20.35
CA LYS A 29 -0.66 -0.31 -20.89
C LYS A 29 -1.39 0.46 -19.90
N ILE A 30 -1.66 1.70 -20.05
CA ILE A 30 -2.47 2.52 -19.16
C ILE A 30 -3.89 2.29 -19.48
N LYS A 31 -4.68 2.00 -18.49
CA LYS A 31 -6.10 1.75 -18.70
C LYS A 31 -6.93 2.82 -18.03
N THR A 32 -7.97 3.22 -18.68
CA THR A 32 -8.91 4.19 -18.13
C THR A 32 -9.97 3.44 -17.35
N VAL A 33 -10.22 3.86 -16.14
CA VAL A 33 -11.21 3.21 -15.29
C VAL A 33 -12.09 4.24 -14.63
N VAL A 34 -13.23 3.81 -14.14
CA VAL A 34 -14.09 4.66 -13.35
C VAL A 34 -13.88 4.28 -11.88
N ARG A 35 -13.57 5.26 -11.05
CA ARG A 35 -13.39 5.01 -9.64
C ARG A 35 -14.56 5.58 -8.87
N VAL A 36 -14.91 4.91 -7.79
CA VAL A 36 -15.92 5.40 -6.88
C VAL A 36 -15.30 5.54 -5.52
N GLN A 37 -15.87 6.37 -4.70
CA GLN A 37 -15.35 6.57 -3.36
C GLN A 37 -16.07 5.62 -2.42
N ILE A 38 -15.31 4.99 -1.52
CA ILE A 38 -15.89 4.11 -0.53
C ILE A 38 -15.42 4.55 0.83
N GLY A 39 -16.17 4.22 1.84
CA GLY A 39 -15.76 4.48 3.20
C GLY A 39 -15.46 3.17 3.88
N ALA A 40 -14.38 3.13 4.63
CA ALA A 40 -14.03 1.94 5.37
C ALA A 40 -13.34 2.34 6.65
N ARG A 41 -13.61 1.62 7.71
CA ARG A 41 -12.97 1.86 8.99
C ARG A 41 -11.93 0.77 9.18
N MET A 42 -10.75 1.15 9.57
CA MET A 42 -9.66 0.20 9.79
C MET A 42 -8.94 0.58 11.06
N GLU A 43 -8.23 -0.38 11.61
CA GLU A 43 -7.52 -0.17 12.85
C GLU A 43 -6.49 0.96 12.69
N LYS A 44 -6.33 1.74 13.73
CA LYS A 44 -5.57 2.97 13.68
C LYS A 44 -4.10 2.79 13.27
N THR A 45 -3.37 1.85 13.90
CA THR A 45 -1.96 1.69 13.59
C THR A 45 -1.78 1.09 12.20
N LEU A 46 -2.74 0.29 11.77
CA LEU A 46 -2.72 -0.24 10.41
C LEU A 46 -2.85 0.90 9.39
N VAL A 47 -3.76 1.83 9.66
CA VAL A 47 -3.93 2.97 8.75
C VAL A 47 -2.66 3.82 8.70
N LYS A 48 -2.05 4.06 9.87
CA LYS A 48 -0.81 4.84 9.90
C LYS A 48 0.29 4.15 9.10
N THR A 49 0.40 2.85 9.24
CA THR A 49 1.40 2.10 8.51
C THR A 49 1.15 2.18 7.01
N LEU A 50 -0.12 2.04 6.61
CA LEU A 50 -0.45 2.11 5.19
C LEU A 50 -0.16 3.48 4.60
N LYS A 51 -0.47 4.54 5.34
CA LYS A 51 -0.20 5.88 4.84
C LYS A 51 1.31 6.11 4.69
N ALA A 52 2.08 5.64 5.64
CA ALA A 52 3.53 5.79 5.57
C ALA A 52 4.10 4.97 4.41
N LEU A 53 3.55 3.79 4.19
CA LEU A 53 4.01 2.96 3.09
C LEU A 53 3.68 3.61 1.74
N ALA A 54 2.49 4.18 1.63
CA ALA A 54 2.12 4.85 0.40
C ALA A 54 3.10 5.98 0.10
N GLU A 55 3.46 6.73 1.14
CA GLU A 55 4.41 7.81 0.98
C GLU A 55 5.76 7.28 0.52
N TYR A 56 6.21 6.20 1.11
CA TYR A 56 7.48 5.60 0.74
C TYR A 56 7.48 5.15 -0.72
N LEU A 57 6.36 4.66 -1.21
CA LEU A 57 6.26 4.17 -2.58
C LEU A 57 5.84 5.25 -3.56
N ASP A 58 5.64 6.45 -3.09
CA ASP A 58 5.19 7.58 -3.93
C ASP A 58 3.84 7.30 -4.57
N LEU A 59 2.96 6.70 -3.80
CA LEU A 59 1.61 6.41 -4.26
C LEU A 59 0.60 7.12 -3.37
N SER A 60 -0.57 7.38 -3.90
CA SER A 60 -1.65 7.80 -3.03
C SER A 60 -2.13 6.59 -2.25
N LEU A 61 -2.80 6.82 -1.15
CA LEU A 61 -3.32 5.71 -0.37
C LEU A 61 -4.28 4.86 -1.20
N GLY A 62 -5.10 5.51 -2.02
CA GLY A 62 -6.01 4.77 -2.87
C GLY A 62 -5.29 3.86 -3.85
N ASP A 63 -4.22 4.37 -4.48
CA ASP A 63 -3.46 3.55 -5.40
C ASP A 63 -2.82 2.37 -4.70
N LEU A 64 -2.30 2.60 -3.50
CA LEU A 64 -1.69 1.53 -2.75
C LEU A 64 -2.72 0.45 -2.45
N LEU A 65 -3.90 0.87 -1.98
CA LEU A 65 -4.93 -0.10 -1.64
C LEU A 65 -5.44 -0.86 -2.86
N GLU A 66 -5.56 -0.17 -3.99
CA GLU A 66 -5.93 -0.86 -5.22
C GLU A 66 -4.92 -1.92 -5.58
N GLY A 67 -3.65 -1.58 -5.49
CA GLY A 67 -2.61 -2.53 -5.82
C GLY A 67 -2.62 -3.74 -4.91
N ILE A 68 -2.74 -3.51 -3.61
CA ILE A 68 -2.81 -4.61 -2.65
C ILE A 68 -4.00 -5.50 -2.95
N THR A 69 -5.15 -4.87 -3.19
CA THR A 69 -6.38 -5.62 -3.41
C THR A 69 -6.30 -6.45 -4.70
N LEU A 70 -5.80 -5.85 -5.77
CA LEU A 70 -5.69 -6.60 -7.01
C LEU A 70 -4.76 -7.78 -6.88
N HIS A 71 -3.65 -7.61 -6.18
CA HIS A 71 -2.74 -8.73 -5.97
C HIS A 71 -3.42 -9.81 -5.12
N ALA A 72 -4.09 -9.38 -4.07
CA ALA A 72 -4.74 -10.35 -3.18
C ALA A 72 -5.80 -11.14 -3.92
N LEU A 73 -6.56 -10.47 -4.79
CA LEU A 73 -7.62 -11.16 -5.51
C LEU A 73 -7.08 -12.13 -6.54
N GLU A 74 -5.84 -11.92 -6.98
CA GLU A 74 -5.22 -12.86 -7.88
C GLU A 74 -4.40 -13.91 -7.16
N GLY A 75 -4.33 -13.83 -5.86
CA GLY A 75 -3.54 -14.78 -5.10
C GLY A 75 -2.05 -14.53 -5.17
N LYS A 76 -1.65 -13.30 -5.48
CA LYS A 76 -0.24 -12.97 -5.61
C LYS A 76 0.20 -12.06 -4.49
N PRO A 77 1.45 -12.20 -4.02
CA PRO A 77 1.94 -11.31 -2.99
C PRO A 77 2.14 -9.92 -3.56
N PRO A 78 1.70 -8.88 -2.85
CA PRO A 78 1.76 -7.53 -3.38
C PRO A 78 3.09 -6.82 -3.24
N PHE A 79 4.02 -7.34 -2.46
CA PHE A 79 5.25 -6.61 -2.17
C PHE A 79 6.50 -7.43 -2.38
N SER A 80 7.54 -6.76 -2.85
CA SER A 80 8.84 -7.39 -3.00
C SER A 80 9.50 -7.58 -1.64
N LYS A 81 10.58 -8.32 -1.59
CA LYS A 81 11.31 -8.50 -0.36
C LYS A 81 11.81 -7.19 0.19
N GLN A 82 12.26 -6.30 -0.68
CA GLN A 82 12.75 -5.01 -0.25
C GLN A 82 11.65 -4.22 0.41
N THR A 83 10.48 -4.19 -0.21
CA THR A 83 9.36 -3.46 0.36
C THR A 83 8.91 -4.10 1.67
N LEU A 84 8.92 -5.44 1.73
CA LEU A 84 8.55 -6.11 2.98
C LEU A 84 9.51 -5.74 4.11
N GLY A 85 10.79 -5.56 3.79
CA GLY A 85 11.74 -5.12 4.79
C GLY A 85 11.41 -3.75 5.32
N HIS A 86 10.98 -2.85 4.44
CA HIS A 86 10.58 -1.51 4.86
C HIS A 86 9.31 -1.57 5.69
N ILE A 87 8.38 -2.43 5.30
CA ILE A 87 7.14 -2.59 6.05
C ILE A 87 7.43 -3.04 7.48
N ARG A 88 8.39 -3.96 7.65
CA ARG A 88 8.72 -4.40 9.00
C ARG A 88 9.19 -3.23 9.86
N LYS A 89 9.95 -2.31 9.28
CA LYS A 89 10.40 -1.14 10.03
C LYS A 89 9.22 -0.24 10.39
N LEU A 90 8.29 -0.05 9.46
CA LEU A 90 7.13 0.78 9.73
C LEU A 90 6.25 0.15 10.80
N ARG A 91 6.11 -1.17 10.78
CA ARG A 91 5.32 -1.83 11.79
C ARG A 91 5.90 -1.58 13.19
N THR A 92 7.21 -1.53 13.28
CA THR A 92 7.86 -1.25 14.56
C THR A 92 7.62 0.22 14.95
N ILE A 93 7.79 1.12 14.01
CA ILE A 93 7.62 2.54 14.30
C ILE A 93 6.22 2.85 14.80
N TYR A 94 5.22 2.30 14.15
CA TYR A 94 3.84 2.61 14.51
C TYR A 94 3.23 1.60 15.47
N VAL A 95 4.03 0.66 15.92
CA VAL A 95 3.60 -0.36 16.89
C VAL A 95 2.40 -1.14 16.33
N LEU A 96 2.49 -1.55 15.10
CA LEU A 96 1.44 -2.36 14.49
C LEU A 96 1.75 -3.81 14.80
N GLU A 97 1.03 -4.36 15.76
CA GLU A 97 1.26 -5.72 16.20
C GLU A 97 0.26 -6.72 15.66
N LEU A 98 -0.75 -6.22 14.98
CA LEU A 98 -1.76 -7.11 14.41
C LEU A 98 -1.17 -7.86 13.22
N THR A 99 -1.64 -9.08 13.03
CA THR A 99 -1.18 -9.89 11.91
C THR A 99 -2.41 -10.42 11.16
N ALA A 100 -2.16 -11.11 10.08
CA ALA A 100 -3.25 -11.68 9.30
C ALA A 100 -4.13 -12.61 10.14
N ARG A 101 -3.55 -13.20 11.18
CA ARG A 101 -4.34 -14.09 12.03
C ARG A 101 -5.43 -13.36 12.79
N ASP A 102 -5.26 -12.05 12.96
CA ASP A 102 -6.24 -11.25 13.68
C ASP A 102 -7.37 -10.77 12.78
N SER A 103 -7.28 -11.04 11.50
CA SER A 103 -8.33 -10.61 10.57
C SER A 103 -9.69 -11.17 11.02
N HIS A 104 -10.66 -10.30 10.95
CA HIS A 104 -12.04 -10.66 11.28
C HIS A 104 -12.25 -11.03 12.75
N ARG A 105 -11.26 -10.70 13.58
CA ARG A 105 -11.38 -10.95 15.02
C ARG A 105 -11.24 -9.68 15.83
N LEU A 106 -11.36 -8.53 15.19
CA LEU A 106 -11.16 -7.26 15.87
C LEU A 106 -12.51 -6.67 16.25
N VAL A 107 -12.55 -6.07 17.43
CA VAL A 107 -13.75 -5.43 17.92
C VAL A 107 -13.42 -4.00 18.23
N GLU A 108 -14.20 -3.07 17.72
CA GLU A 108 -13.91 -1.66 17.91
C GLU A 108 -14.31 -1.23 19.32
N GLU A 109 -13.49 -0.36 19.90
CA GLU A 109 -13.82 0.17 21.21
C GLU A 109 -15.02 1.04 21.11
N ASP A 110 -15.83 0.99 22.18
CA ASP A 110 -17.01 1.74 22.16
C ASP A 110 -16.82 3.22 22.11
N HIS A 111 -15.93 3.78 22.90
CA HIS A 111 -15.82 5.13 22.93
C HIS A 111 -14.74 5.49 22.05
N ALA A 112 -14.86 5.93 21.19
CA ALA A 112 -13.91 6.17 20.43
C ALA A 112 -13.31 7.34 20.55
N SER A 113 -13.53 7.98 21.03
CA SER A 113 -12.88 9.06 21.22
C SER A 113 -11.87 9.31 20.34
N ASN A 114 -11.61 9.20 19.91
CA ASN A 114 -10.77 9.46 19.32
C ASN A 114 -10.31 9.59 18.87
#